data_80e301b2ab8df55fa698f74b74092548
#
_entry.id   80e301b2ab8df55fa698f74b74092548
#
_cell.length_a   1.000
_cell.length_b   1.000
_cell.length_c   1.000
_cell.angle_alpha   90.00
_cell.angle_beta   90.00
_cell.angle_gamma   90.00
#
_symmetry.space_group_name_H-M   'P 1'
#
loop_
_entity.id
_entity.type
_entity.pdbx_description
1 polymer ?
#
loop_
_entity_poly.entity_id
_entity_poly.type
_entity_poly.pdbx_seq_one_letter_code
_entity_poly.pdbx_strand_id
1 'polypeptide(L)'
;TNMGEMPLLSGLVYCADCGSKLYQVRGNGWNYSKHYMVCASYRKKSKNICSSHQIKNVVLEKLILQRINEMIELVHDSEDEFIEMVTKQSKDNSNKQIREAKKEYETSMSRIAKLDSLIQKLYEDNVEGKISDERFMKLTQTYELEQQQLNAKVSELKNYLDNESNKKVSVDRFINVVKKYTRIEKLDCEILREFVSKVLVHKAEIINGKRTQRIDIIFNGLEGIQLNQ
;
A
#
# COMPACT_ATOMS: atom_id res chain seq x y z
N THR A 1 -8.23 12.94 34.08
CA THR A 1 -8.51 11.79 33.18
C THR A 1 -7.58 10.67 33.59
N ASN A 2 -8.12 9.63 34.22
CA ASN A 2 -7.38 8.39 34.45
C ASN A 2 -6.92 7.84 33.11
N MET A 3 -5.66 8.05 32.80
CA MET A 3 -4.95 7.47 31.65
C MET A 3 -4.64 6.03 32.00
N GLY A 4 -5.67 5.18 32.04
CA GLY A 4 -5.47 3.74 32.16
C GLY A 4 -4.67 3.19 30.98
N GLU A 5 -4.35 1.91 31.00
CA GLU A 5 -3.64 1.20 29.93
C GLU A 5 -4.18 1.56 28.55
N MET A 6 -3.26 1.75 27.61
CA MET A 6 -3.61 2.07 26.22
C MET A 6 -4.44 0.92 25.63
N PRO A 7 -5.61 1.21 25.05
CA PRO A 7 -6.40 0.16 24.43
C PRO A 7 -5.62 -0.59 23.35
N LEU A 8 -5.77 -1.91 23.31
CA LEU A 8 -5.07 -2.81 22.39
C LEU A 8 -5.16 -2.34 20.93
N LEU A 9 -6.34 -1.91 20.48
CA LEU A 9 -6.61 -1.47 19.11
C LEU A 9 -6.37 0.05 18.88
N SER A 10 -5.77 0.75 19.84
CA SER A 10 -5.56 2.20 19.75
C SER A 10 -4.66 2.56 18.57
N GLY A 11 -5.14 3.48 17.73
CA GLY A 11 -4.38 3.97 16.58
C GLY A 11 -4.43 3.10 15.33
N LEU A 12 -4.99 1.89 15.39
CA LEU A 12 -5.09 0.96 14.26
C LEU A 12 -6.43 1.02 13.52
N VAL A 13 -7.51 1.49 14.16
CA VAL A 13 -8.87 1.40 13.63
C VAL A 13 -9.34 2.72 13.04
N TYR A 14 -9.84 2.67 11.81
CA TYR A 14 -10.28 3.83 11.04
C TYR A 14 -11.67 3.61 10.43
N CYS A 15 -12.36 4.70 10.21
CA CYS A 15 -13.62 4.71 9.48
C CYS A 15 -13.36 4.59 7.98
N ALA A 16 -14.00 3.62 7.33
CA ALA A 16 -13.86 3.42 5.89
C ALA A 16 -14.45 4.58 5.07
N ASP A 17 -15.51 5.25 5.58
CA ASP A 17 -16.21 6.29 4.84
C ASP A 17 -15.50 7.65 4.92
N CYS A 18 -15.02 8.06 6.11
CA CYS A 18 -14.45 9.40 6.32
C CYS A 18 -12.96 9.41 6.66
N GLY A 19 -12.30 8.26 6.72
CA GLY A 19 -10.87 8.12 7.04
C GLY A 19 -10.49 8.48 8.48
N SER A 20 -11.42 8.95 9.31
CA SER A 20 -11.10 9.35 10.68
C SER A 20 -10.84 8.14 11.58
N LYS A 21 -9.95 8.30 12.56
CA LYS A 21 -9.70 7.27 13.57
C LYS A 21 -10.97 6.94 14.35
N LEU A 22 -11.15 5.66 14.67
CA LEU A 22 -12.07 5.25 15.70
C LEU A 22 -11.34 5.29 17.06
N TYR A 23 -12.06 5.65 18.09
CA TYR A 23 -11.55 5.62 19.45
C TYR A 23 -12.46 4.82 20.36
N GLN A 24 -11.86 4.25 21.38
CA GLN A 24 -12.57 3.40 22.34
C GLN A 24 -13.46 4.25 23.26
N VAL A 25 -14.68 3.77 23.44
CA VAL A 25 -15.61 4.26 24.46
C VAL A 25 -15.66 3.26 25.61
N ARG A 26 -15.42 3.76 26.81
CA ARG A 26 -15.50 3.06 28.07
C ARG A 26 -16.48 3.79 28.97
N GLY A 27 -17.36 3.06 29.65
CA GLY A 27 -18.22 3.60 30.69
C GLY A 27 -17.69 3.22 32.08
N ASN A 28 -17.97 4.06 33.07
CA ASN A 28 -17.60 3.74 34.42
C ASN A 28 -18.35 2.46 34.88
N GLY A 29 -17.63 1.48 35.46
CA GLY A 29 -18.20 0.19 35.85
C GLY A 29 -18.58 -0.76 34.68
N TRP A 30 -18.22 -0.44 33.46
CA TRP A 30 -18.47 -1.34 32.33
C TRP A 30 -17.46 -2.49 32.31
N ASN A 31 -17.97 -3.70 32.11
CA ASN A 31 -17.15 -4.83 31.74
C ASN A 31 -16.57 -4.61 30.33
N TYR A 32 -15.38 -5.14 30.05
CA TYR A 32 -14.68 -5.03 28.78
C TYR A 32 -15.54 -5.42 27.57
N SER A 33 -16.41 -6.43 27.70
CA SER A 33 -17.34 -6.85 26.66
C SER A 33 -18.32 -5.75 26.17
N LYS A 34 -18.51 -4.69 26.97
CA LYS A 34 -19.33 -3.53 26.61
C LYS A 34 -18.54 -2.42 25.92
N HIS A 35 -17.21 -2.47 25.96
CA HIS A 35 -16.38 -1.47 25.31
C HIS A 35 -16.53 -1.54 23.78
N TYR A 36 -16.53 -0.39 23.14
CA TYR A 36 -16.67 -0.32 21.69
C TYR A 36 -15.84 0.81 21.08
N MET A 37 -15.52 0.67 19.82
CA MET A 37 -14.88 1.70 19.01
C MET A 37 -15.95 2.52 18.28
N VAL A 38 -15.73 3.83 18.14
CA VAL A 38 -16.65 4.73 17.46
C VAL A 38 -15.89 5.77 16.61
N CYS A 39 -16.42 6.09 15.44
CA CYS A 39 -15.86 7.08 14.54
C CYS A 39 -15.76 8.47 15.21
N ALA A 40 -14.58 9.08 15.15
CA ALA A 40 -14.32 10.40 15.73
C ALA A 40 -15.15 11.51 15.08
N SER A 41 -15.31 11.50 13.77
CA SER A 41 -16.09 12.50 13.04
C SER A 41 -17.56 12.43 13.38
N TYR A 42 -18.14 11.23 13.42
CA TYR A 42 -19.53 11.06 13.83
C TYR A 42 -19.81 11.60 15.22
N ARG A 43 -18.94 11.29 16.19
CA ARG A 43 -19.19 11.62 17.60
C ARG A 43 -18.83 13.08 17.95
N LYS A 44 -17.74 13.61 17.37
CA LYS A 44 -17.20 14.92 17.78
C LYS A 44 -17.62 16.08 16.88
N LYS A 45 -17.84 15.82 15.57
CA LYS A 45 -18.07 16.89 14.62
C LYS A 45 -19.56 17.03 14.28
N SER A 46 -20.13 16.10 13.53
CA SER A 46 -21.54 16.14 13.14
C SER A 46 -21.96 14.81 12.53
N LYS A 47 -23.26 14.45 12.70
CA LYS A 47 -23.90 13.34 11.99
C LYS A 47 -23.97 13.58 10.47
N ASN A 48 -23.81 14.81 10.01
CA ASN A 48 -23.78 15.16 8.59
C ASN A 48 -22.44 14.85 7.93
N ILE A 49 -21.36 14.70 8.73
CA ILE A 49 -20.01 14.43 8.20
C ILE A 49 -19.77 12.93 8.06
N CYS A 50 -20.35 12.13 8.95
CA CYS A 50 -20.21 10.69 8.89
C CYS A 50 -21.40 10.00 9.57
N SER A 51 -21.74 8.81 9.11
CA SER A 51 -22.75 7.97 9.75
C SER A 51 -22.20 7.24 10.99
N SER A 52 -23.07 6.55 11.72
CA SER A 52 -22.66 5.81 12.92
C SER A 52 -21.84 4.58 12.55
N HIS A 53 -20.54 4.67 12.78
CA HIS A 53 -19.59 3.55 12.69
C HIS A 53 -19.17 3.17 14.10
N GLN A 54 -19.68 2.04 14.58
CA GLN A 54 -19.30 1.52 15.90
C GLN A 54 -19.23 0.00 15.87
N ILE A 55 -18.26 -0.55 16.59
CA ILE A 55 -18.06 -1.99 16.73
C ILE A 55 -17.54 -2.32 18.12
N LYS A 56 -17.97 -3.44 18.73
CA LYS A 56 -17.46 -3.89 20.02
C LYS A 56 -16.02 -4.34 19.90
N ASN A 57 -15.18 -3.98 20.88
CA ASN A 57 -13.76 -4.36 20.89
C ASN A 57 -13.58 -5.87 20.81
N VAL A 58 -14.31 -6.63 21.63
CA VAL A 58 -14.23 -8.11 21.65
C VAL A 58 -14.55 -8.75 20.30
N VAL A 59 -15.45 -8.15 19.52
CA VAL A 59 -15.79 -8.64 18.17
C VAL A 59 -14.65 -8.36 17.21
N LEU A 60 -14.10 -7.14 17.25
CA LEU A 60 -13.02 -6.75 16.37
C LEU A 60 -11.73 -7.52 16.66
N GLU A 61 -11.39 -7.71 17.94
CA GLU A 61 -10.25 -8.51 18.36
C GLU A 61 -10.37 -9.97 17.90
N LYS A 62 -11.56 -10.57 18.05
CA LYS A 62 -11.82 -11.93 17.59
C LYS A 62 -11.65 -12.06 16.07
N LEU A 63 -12.19 -11.09 15.29
CA LEU A 63 -12.06 -11.09 13.84
C LEU A 63 -10.59 -10.94 13.40
N ILE A 64 -9.84 -10.05 14.05
CA ILE A 64 -8.42 -9.85 13.74
C ILE A 64 -7.63 -11.13 14.06
N LEU A 65 -7.83 -11.72 15.24
CA LEU A 65 -7.17 -12.96 15.64
C LEU A 65 -7.46 -14.10 14.66
N GLN A 66 -8.73 -14.27 14.30
CA GLN A 66 -9.14 -15.28 13.33
C GLN A 66 -8.43 -15.06 11.99
N ARG A 67 -8.42 -13.82 11.50
CA ARG A 67 -7.82 -13.49 10.21
C ARG A 67 -6.30 -13.68 10.19
N ILE A 68 -5.62 -13.35 11.29
CA ILE A 68 -4.17 -13.62 11.42
C ILE A 68 -3.91 -15.13 11.38
N ASN A 69 -4.68 -15.93 12.12
CA ASN A 69 -4.50 -17.38 12.11
C ASN A 69 -4.81 -18.01 10.74
N GLU A 70 -5.83 -17.53 10.03
CA GLU A 70 -6.09 -17.94 8.65
C GLU A 70 -4.90 -17.65 7.71
N MET A 71 -4.23 -16.51 7.89
CA MET A 71 -3.03 -16.18 7.12
C MET A 71 -1.85 -17.08 7.50
N ILE A 72 -1.69 -17.40 8.78
CA ILE A 72 -0.66 -18.31 9.26
C ILE A 72 -0.87 -19.71 8.66
N GLU A 73 -2.08 -20.25 8.74
CA GLU A 73 -2.44 -21.55 8.17
C GLU A 73 -2.17 -21.56 6.66
N LEU A 74 -2.63 -20.55 5.93
CA LEU A 74 -2.46 -20.47 4.49
C LEU A 74 -0.99 -20.43 4.04
N VAL A 75 -0.12 -19.71 4.76
CA VAL A 75 1.32 -19.67 4.45
C VAL A 75 2.01 -20.97 4.81
N HIS A 76 1.60 -21.65 5.91
CA HIS A 76 2.17 -22.92 6.31
C HIS A 76 1.74 -24.07 5.41
N ASP A 77 0.51 -24.07 4.92
CA ASP A 77 -0.02 -25.11 4.04
C ASP A 77 0.60 -25.03 2.64
N SER A 78 0.71 -23.82 2.09
CA SER A 78 1.34 -23.60 0.78
C SER A 78 1.82 -22.17 0.62
N GLU A 79 3.11 -21.94 0.87
CA GLU A 79 3.75 -20.62 0.66
C GLU A 79 3.66 -20.18 -0.81
N ASP A 80 3.83 -21.13 -1.73
CA ASP A 80 3.75 -20.83 -3.17
C ASP A 80 2.35 -20.41 -3.59
N GLU A 81 1.30 -21.04 -3.06
CA GLU A 81 -0.09 -20.66 -3.31
C GLU A 81 -0.40 -19.29 -2.70
N PHE A 82 0.11 -19.02 -1.50
CA PHE A 82 -0.01 -17.70 -0.88
C PHE A 82 0.65 -16.63 -1.73
N ILE A 83 1.90 -16.83 -2.12
CA ILE A 83 2.63 -15.91 -3.01
C ILE A 83 1.86 -15.73 -4.31
N GLU A 84 1.34 -16.81 -4.88
CA GLU A 84 0.55 -16.78 -6.10
C GLU A 84 -0.76 -16.00 -5.89
N MET A 85 -1.49 -16.22 -4.81
CA MET A 85 -2.73 -15.50 -4.49
C MET A 85 -2.48 -14.00 -4.31
N VAL A 86 -1.47 -13.63 -3.54
CA VAL A 86 -1.09 -12.23 -3.27
C VAL A 86 -0.57 -11.54 -4.53
N THR A 87 0.09 -12.28 -5.42
CA THR A 87 0.64 -11.78 -6.67
C THR A 87 -0.26 -12.02 -7.89
N LYS A 88 -1.25 -12.94 -7.85
CA LYS A 88 -2.14 -13.26 -9.00
C LYS A 88 -3.01 -12.09 -9.45
N GLN A 89 -3.38 -11.19 -8.57
CA GLN A 89 -4.00 -9.93 -8.99
C GLN A 89 -3.05 -9.05 -9.84
N SER A 90 -1.78 -9.47 -9.93
CA SER A 90 -0.70 -8.77 -10.63
C SER A 90 0.04 -9.62 -11.69
N LYS A 91 -0.06 -10.97 -11.71
CA LYS A 91 1.00 -11.80 -12.32
C LYS A 91 1.00 -11.93 -13.84
N ASP A 92 -0.11 -12.12 -14.53
CA ASP A 92 -0.04 -12.40 -15.98
C ASP A 92 0.29 -11.14 -16.81
N ASN A 93 -0.15 -9.97 -16.36
CA ASN A 93 0.22 -8.70 -16.97
C ASN A 93 1.46 -8.05 -16.33
N SER A 94 1.66 -8.20 -15.02
CA SER A 94 2.69 -7.48 -14.26
C SER A 94 4.11 -7.92 -14.61
N ASN A 95 4.41 -9.20 -14.68
CA ASN A 95 5.77 -9.67 -15.01
C ASN A 95 6.16 -9.29 -16.46
N LYS A 96 5.20 -9.32 -17.39
CA LYS A 96 5.41 -8.84 -18.74
C LYS A 96 5.62 -7.33 -18.75
N GLN A 97 4.78 -6.58 -18.05
CA GLN A 97 4.88 -5.12 -17.93
C GLN A 97 6.18 -4.69 -17.24
N ILE A 98 6.60 -5.36 -16.16
CA ILE A 98 7.88 -5.09 -15.49
C ILE A 98 9.05 -5.34 -16.44
N ARG A 99 9.01 -6.43 -17.20
CA ARG A 99 10.07 -6.76 -18.17
C ARG A 99 10.12 -5.73 -19.32
N GLU A 100 8.96 -5.33 -19.82
CA GLU A 100 8.84 -4.29 -20.84
C GLU A 100 9.33 -2.94 -20.30
N ALA A 101 8.90 -2.55 -19.11
CA ALA A 101 9.34 -1.33 -18.44
C ALA A 101 10.86 -1.29 -18.21
N LYS A 102 11.48 -2.40 -17.80
CA LYS A 102 12.94 -2.50 -17.66
C LYS A 102 13.65 -2.30 -18.98
N LYS A 103 13.19 -2.99 -20.02
CA LYS A 103 13.76 -2.87 -21.37
C LYS A 103 13.63 -1.44 -21.89
N GLU A 104 12.48 -0.81 -21.68
CA GLU A 104 12.22 0.56 -22.09
C GLU A 104 13.07 1.57 -21.31
N TYR A 105 13.25 1.36 -19.99
CA TYR A 105 14.14 2.13 -19.17
C TYR A 105 15.60 2.09 -19.68
N GLU A 106 16.13 0.88 -19.92
CA GLU A 106 17.49 0.68 -20.43
C GLU A 106 17.68 1.31 -21.83
N THR A 107 16.69 1.14 -22.70
CA THR A 107 16.72 1.72 -24.05
C THR A 107 16.70 3.25 -24.00
N SER A 108 15.86 3.83 -23.13
CA SER A 108 15.77 5.29 -22.95
C SER A 108 17.05 5.86 -22.38
N MET A 109 17.66 5.21 -21.37
CA MET A 109 18.95 5.61 -20.81
C MET A 109 20.08 5.58 -21.84
N SER A 110 20.13 4.52 -22.65
CA SER A 110 21.10 4.39 -23.74
C SER A 110 20.91 5.50 -24.81
N ARG A 111 19.66 5.85 -25.12
CA ARG A 111 19.36 6.94 -26.07
C ARG A 111 19.77 8.31 -25.52
N ILE A 112 19.53 8.58 -24.22
CA ILE A 112 19.98 9.81 -23.57
C ILE A 112 21.50 9.96 -23.67
N ALA A 113 22.26 8.91 -23.30
CA ALA A 113 23.72 8.92 -23.40
C ALA A 113 24.22 9.16 -24.84
N LYS A 114 23.49 8.61 -25.84
CA LYS A 114 23.82 8.86 -27.25
C LYS A 114 23.55 10.32 -27.65
N LEU A 115 22.44 10.90 -27.15
CA LEU A 115 22.11 12.31 -27.40
C LEU A 115 23.17 13.24 -26.80
N ASP A 116 23.67 12.97 -25.60
CA ASP A 116 24.76 13.71 -24.99
C ASP A 116 26.00 13.73 -25.91
N SER A 117 26.39 12.55 -26.42
CA SER A 117 27.52 12.43 -27.33
C SER A 117 27.29 13.15 -28.65
N LEU A 118 26.04 13.16 -29.16
CA LEU A 118 25.69 13.87 -30.41
C LEU A 118 25.73 15.38 -30.19
N ILE A 119 25.21 15.88 -29.09
CA ILE A 119 25.24 17.32 -28.74
C ILE A 119 26.68 17.80 -28.61
N GLN A 120 27.53 17.02 -27.93
CA GLN A 120 28.98 17.34 -27.82
C GLN A 120 29.61 17.42 -29.19
N LYS A 121 29.38 16.45 -30.06
CA LYS A 121 29.94 16.44 -31.42
C LYS A 121 29.44 17.60 -32.26
N LEU A 122 28.16 17.95 -32.17
CA LEU A 122 27.60 19.11 -32.86
C LEU A 122 28.27 20.41 -32.40
N TYR A 123 28.60 20.54 -31.11
CA TYR A 123 29.32 21.68 -30.59
C TYR A 123 30.73 21.78 -31.19
N GLU A 124 31.45 20.66 -31.23
CA GLU A 124 32.80 20.58 -31.82
C GLU A 124 32.78 20.94 -33.31
N ASP A 125 31.84 20.35 -34.09
CA ASP A 125 31.69 20.62 -35.53
C ASP A 125 31.26 22.09 -35.83
N ASN A 126 30.50 22.71 -34.93
CA ASN A 126 30.16 24.14 -35.04
C ASN A 126 31.34 25.03 -34.76
N VAL A 127 32.14 24.75 -33.71
CA VAL A 127 33.37 25.52 -33.38
C VAL A 127 34.40 25.41 -34.50
N GLU A 128 34.50 24.25 -35.16
CA GLU A 128 35.39 24.02 -36.31
C GLU A 128 34.84 24.59 -37.63
N GLY A 129 33.65 25.19 -37.61
CA GLY A 129 33.02 25.77 -38.84
C GLY A 129 32.47 24.76 -39.83
N LYS A 130 32.37 23.49 -39.45
CA LYS A 130 31.81 22.43 -40.34
C LYS A 130 30.30 22.52 -40.50
N ILE A 131 29.60 23.11 -39.51
CA ILE A 131 28.17 23.39 -39.57
C ILE A 131 27.88 24.84 -39.21
N SER A 132 26.85 25.42 -39.81
CA SER A 132 26.41 26.79 -39.52
C SER A 132 25.72 26.90 -38.13
N ASP A 133 25.81 28.07 -37.51
CA ASP A 133 25.17 28.37 -36.25
C ASP A 133 23.66 28.08 -36.26
N GLU A 134 22.99 28.44 -37.37
CA GLU A 134 21.55 28.18 -37.55
C GLU A 134 21.24 26.67 -37.48
N ARG A 135 22.04 25.88 -38.18
CA ARG A 135 21.87 24.43 -38.19
C ARG A 135 22.23 23.79 -36.86
N PHE A 136 23.27 24.27 -36.19
CA PHE A 136 23.64 23.88 -34.85
C PHE A 136 22.49 24.13 -33.85
N MET A 137 21.95 25.36 -33.82
CA MET A 137 20.83 25.69 -32.92
C MET A 137 19.62 24.80 -33.14
N LYS A 138 19.23 24.58 -34.43
CA LYS A 138 18.06 23.76 -34.77
C LYS A 138 18.24 22.31 -34.33
N LEU A 139 19.41 21.71 -34.53
CA LEU A 139 19.68 20.31 -34.19
C LEU A 139 19.77 20.15 -32.67
N THR A 140 20.47 21.07 -31.99
CA THR A 140 20.60 21.07 -30.52
C THR A 140 19.23 21.17 -29.85
N GLN A 141 18.39 22.12 -30.28
CA GLN A 141 17.03 22.25 -29.75
C GLN A 141 16.21 20.96 -29.93
N THR A 142 16.36 20.28 -31.07
CA THR A 142 15.63 19.02 -31.31
C THR A 142 16.12 17.93 -30.35
N TYR A 143 17.43 17.80 -30.14
CA TYR A 143 17.99 16.78 -29.26
C TYR A 143 17.72 17.07 -27.79
N GLU A 144 17.75 18.33 -27.38
CA GLU A 144 17.41 18.74 -26.02
C GLU A 144 15.92 18.45 -25.70
N LEU A 145 15.02 18.70 -26.64
CA LEU A 145 13.59 18.37 -26.47
C LEU A 145 13.38 16.85 -26.35
N GLU A 146 14.03 16.06 -27.22
CA GLU A 146 13.98 14.60 -27.14
C GLU A 146 14.53 14.12 -25.80
N GLN A 147 15.66 14.67 -25.35
CA GLN A 147 16.29 14.32 -24.07
C GLN A 147 15.38 14.66 -22.87
N GLN A 148 14.73 15.80 -22.91
CA GLN A 148 13.77 16.20 -21.87
C GLN A 148 12.61 15.20 -21.77
N GLN A 149 12.05 14.78 -22.90
CA GLN A 149 10.95 13.80 -22.94
C GLN A 149 11.43 12.42 -22.41
N LEU A 150 12.62 11.98 -22.80
CA LEU A 150 13.21 10.72 -22.33
C LEU A 150 13.51 10.75 -20.84
N ASN A 151 14.02 11.87 -20.30
CA ASN A 151 14.29 12.00 -18.86
C ASN A 151 13.00 11.92 -18.02
N ALA A 152 11.90 12.55 -18.49
CA ALA A 152 10.61 12.43 -17.82
C ALA A 152 10.13 10.96 -17.82
N LYS A 153 10.23 10.27 -18.95
CA LYS A 153 9.86 8.86 -19.09
C LYS A 153 10.71 7.93 -18.22
N VAL A 154 12.01 8.14 -18.18
CA VAL A 154 12.96 7.40 -17.32
C VAL A 154 12.57 7.56 -15.84
N SER A 155 12.19 8.77 -15.41
CA SER A 155 11.74 9.02 -14.05
C SER A 155 10.47 8.25 -13.71
N GLU A 156 9.47 8.24 -14.59
CA GLU A 156 8.23 7.48 -14.42
C GLU A 156 8.49 5.96 -14.35
N LEU A 157 9.28 5.43 -15.30
CA LEU A 157 9.62 4.01 -15.34
C LEU A 157 10.41 3.57 -14.10
N LYS A 158 11.34 4.40 -13.62
CA LYS A 158 12.09 4.14 -12.39
C LYS A 158 11.16 4.05 -11.19
N ASN A 159 10.28 5.03 -11.01
CA ASN A 159 9.32 5.03 -9.91
C ASN A 159 8.41 3.79 -9.96
N TYR A 160 7.98 3.38 -11.14
CA TYR A 160 7.18 2.16 -11.33
C TYR A 160 7.96 0.91 -10.89
N LEU A 161 9.20 0.75 -11.37
CA LEU A 161 10.05 -0.40 -11.07
C LEU A 161 10.42 -0.47 -9.58
N ASP A 162 10.72 0.66 -8.96
CA ASP A 162 11.02 0.76 -7.52
C ASP A 162 9.80 0.37 -6.68
N ASN A 163 8.60 0.81 -7.07
CA ASN A 163 7.36 0.43 -6.39
C ASN A 163 7.08 -1.08 -6.48
N GLU A 164 7.26 -1.69 -7.65
CA GLU A 164 7.06 -3.14 -7.83
C GLU A 164 8.12 -3.96 -7.04
N SER A 165 9.36 -3.50 -6.99
CA SER A 165 10.41 -4.11 -6.17
C SER A 165 10.07 -4.04 -4.68
N ASN A 166 9.62 -2.89 -4.20
CA ASN A 166 9.22 -2.69 -2.80
C ASN A 166 8.05 -3.58 -2.39
N LYS A 167 7.06 -3.78 -3.28
CA LYS A 167 5.94 -4.71 -3.03
C LYS A 167 6.44 -6.13 -2.79
N LYS A 168 7.34 -6.63 -3.62
CA LYS A 168 7.91 -7.98 -3.46
C LYS A 168 8.63 -8.13 -2.12
N VAL A 169 9.51 -7.18 -1.77
CA VAL A 169 10.24 -7.17 -0.48
C VAL A 169 9.26 -7.16 0.70
N SER A 170 8.14 -6.46 0.56
CA SER A 170 7.11 -6.38 1.61
C SER A 170 6.40 -7.71 1.82
N VAL A 171 6.05 -8.42 0.74
CA VAL A 171 5.45 -9.76 0.81
C VAL A 171 6.40 -10.78 1.45
N ASP A 172 7.67 -10.80 1.04
CA ASP A 172 8.69 -11.67 1.61
C ASP A 172 8.87 -11.40 3.12
N ARG A 173 8.83 -10.13 3.53
CA ARG A 173 8.88 -9.74 4.94
C ARG A 173 7.67 -10.26 5.71
N PHE A 174 6.45 -10.13 5.16
CA PHE A 174 5.24 -10.65 5.77
C PHE A 174 5.33 -12.18 5.98
N ILE A 175 5.76 -12.93 4.97
CA ILE A 175 5.95 -14.38 5.05
C ILE A 175 6.93 -14.74 6.17
N ASN A 176 8.06 -14.02 6.27
CA ASN A 176 9.04 -14.23 7.33
C ASN A 176 8.48 -13.95 8.73
N VAL A 177 7.57 -13.00 8.87
CA VAL A 177 6.85 -12.75 10.13
C VAL A 177 5.92 -13.92 10.43
N VAL A 178 5.10 -14.32 9.48
CA VAL A 178 4.16 -15.45 9.64
C VAL A 178 4.85 -16.72 10.07
N LYS A 179 6.00 -17.05 9.47
CA LYS A 179 6.79 -18.25 9.79
C LYS A 179 7.28 -18.34 11.23
N LYS A 180 7.29 -17.25 11.98
CA LYS A 180 7.65 -17.27 13.41
C LYS A 180 6.53 -17.86 14.28
N TYR A 181 5.31 -17.93 13.76
CA TYR A 181 4.12 -18.33 14.52
C TYR A 181 3.50 -19.56 13.89
N THR A 182 3.14 -20.56 14.71
CA THR A 182 2.32 -21.70 14.28
C THR A 182 0.84 -21.39 14.49
N ARG A 183 0.50 -20.75 15.59
CA ARG A 183 -0.85 -20.31 15.94
C ARG A 183 -0.77 -19.25 17.03
N ILE A 184 -1.67 -18.28 16.97
CA ILE A 184 -1.81 -17.24 18.00
C ILE A 184 -3.10 -17.49 18.76
N GLU A 185 -3.02 -17.65 20.07
CA GLU A 185 -4.19 -17.88 20.94
C GLU A 185 -4.81 -16.56 21.42
N LYS A 186 -4.00 -15.54 21.64
CA LYS A 186 -4.43 -14.25 22.20
C LYS A 186 -3.66 -13.11 21.53
N LEU A 187 -4.38 -12.04 21.18
CA LEU A 187 -3.77 -10.82 20.67
C LEU A 187 -3.14 -10.01 21.81
N ASP A 188 -1.96 -9.49 21.52
CA ASP A 188 -1.29 -8.44 22.30
C ASP A 188 -0.88 -7.27 21.40
N CYS A 189 -0.26 -6.24 21.97
CA CYS A 189 0.16 -5.05 21.22
C CYS A 189 1.29 -5.34 20.24
N GLU A 190 2.15 -6.31 20.52
CA GLU A 190 3.31 -6.66 19.71
C GLU A 190 2.85 -7.41 18.46
N ILE A 191 2.07 -8.47 18.64
CA ILE A 191 1.45 -9.24 17.54
C ILE A 191 0.63 -8.32 16.61
N LEU A 192 -0.21 -7.45 17.20
CA LEU A 192 -1.02 -6.54 16.40
C LEU A 192 -0.18 -5.59 15.54
N ARG A 193 0.91 -5.04 16.09
CA ARG A 193 1.80 -4.15 15.33
C ARG A 193 2.66 -4.88 14.32
N GLU A 194 2.99 -6.14 14.59
CA GLU A 194 3.75 -6.96 13.66
C GLU A 194 2.91 -7.35 12.43
N PHE A 195 1.63 -7.70 12.63
CA PHE A 195 0.76 -8.18 11.55
C PHE A 195 -0.10 -7.10 10.89
N VAL A 196 -0.64 -6.14 11.66
CA VAL A 196 -1.72 -5.27 11.20
C VAL A 196 -1.25 -3.82 11.01
N SER A 197 -1.35 -3.34 9.79
CA SER A 197 -1.12 -1.93 9.44
C SER A 197 -2.34 -1.07 9.79
N LYS A 198 -3.53 -1.52 9.42
CA LYS A 198 -4.76 -0.74 9.54
C LYS A 198 -6.00 -1.62 9.52
N VAL A 199 -7.03 -1.20 10.24
CA VAL A 199 -8.37 -1.81 10.20
C VAL A 199 -9.38 -0.77 9.78
N LEU A 200 -10.14 -1.05 8.73
CA LEU A 200 -11.21 -0.18 8.22
C LEU A 200 -12.57 -0.73 8.64
N VAL A 201 -13.35 0.10 9.32
CA VAL A 201 -14.71 -0.23 9.76
C VAL A 201 -15.71 0.50 8.87
N HIS A 202 -16.48 -0.26 8.10
CA HIS A 202 -17.54 0.25 7.24
C HIS A 202 -18.83 0.53 8.02
N LYS A 203 -19.76 1.23 7.39
CA LYS A 203 -21.10 1.41 7.91
C LYS A 203 -21.79 0.05 8.04
N ALA A 204 -22.52 -0.14 9.13
CA ALA A 204 -23.37 -1.31 9.27
C ALA A 204 -24.63 -1.17 8.38
N GLU A 205 -24.97 -2.24 7.69
CA GLU A 205 -26.11 -2.35 6.79
C GLU A 205 -27.03 -3.48 7.24
N ILE A 206 -28.30 -3.44 6.82
CA ILE A 206 -29.25 -4.53 7.05
C ILE A 206 -29.37 -5.30 5.74
N ILE A 207 -28.82 -6.52 5.71
CA ILE A 207 -28.90 -7.43 4.57
C ILE A 207 -29.74 -8.64 5.00
N ASN A 208 -30.84 -8.89 4.29
CA ASN A 208 -31.77 -9.99 4.59
C ASN A 208 -32.26 -9.99 6.07
N GLY A 209 -32.55 -8.80 6.61
CA GLY A 209 -33.04 -8.64 7.99
C GLY A 209 -31.97 -8.80 9.07
N LYS A 210 -30.70 -9.07 8.69
CA LYS A 210 -29.57 -9.19 9.62
C LYS A 210 -28.67 -7.96 9.51
N ARG A 211 -28.23 -7.46 10.66
CA ARG A 211 -27.23 -6.39 10.71
C ARG A 211 -25.85 -6.95 10.33
N THR A 212 -25.33 -6.51 9.21
CA THR A 212 -24.03 -6.89 8.67
C THR A 212 -23.12 -5.68 8.68
N GLN A 213 -21.84 -5.86 8.97
CA GLN A 213 -20.85 -4.80 8.94
C GLN A 213 -19.55 -5.33 8.33
N ARG A 214 -19.10 -4.72 7.26
CA ARG A 214 -17.84 -5.06 6.61
C ARG A 214 -16.68 -4.48 7.39
N ILE A 215 -15.62 -5.27 7.57
CA ILE A 215 -14.37 -4.91 8.23
C ILE A 215 -13.23 -5.33 7.30
N ASP A 216 -12.40 -4.38 6.89
CA ASP A 216 -11.20 -4.68 6.10
C ASP A 216 -9.98 -4.62 7.02
N ILE A 217 -9.21 -5.69 7.08
CA ILE A 217 -7.96 -5.78 7.84
C ILE A 217 -6.82 -5.71 6.83
N ILE A 218 -5.99 -4.68 6.96
CA ILE A 218 -4.84 -4.45 6.09
C ILE A 218 -3.60 -4.90 6.86
N PHE A 219 -2.91 -5.90 6.31
CA PHE A 219 -1.70 -6.44 6.91
C PHE A 219 -0.47 -5.64 6.51
N ASN A 220 0.53 -5.62 7.39
CA ASN A 220 1.83 -5.01 7.11
C ASN A 220 2.50 -5.72 5.93
N GLY A 221 2.90 -4.97 4.93
CA GLY A 221 3.54 -5.52 3.73
C GLY A 221 2.59 -6.07 2.67
N LEU A 222 1.28 -6.08 2.95
CA LEU A 222 0.24 -6.46 2.00
C LEU A 222 -0.71 -5.29 1.67
N GLU A 223 -0.25 -4.05 1.90
CA GLU A 223 -1.03 -2.85 1.62
C GLU A 223 -1.38 -2.77 0.12
N GLY A 224 -2.67 -2.60 -0.17
CA GLY A 224 -3.18 -2.53 -1.55
C GLY A 224 -3.46 -3.89 -2.19
N ILE A 225 -3.25 -5.00 -1.48
CA ILE A 225 -3.62 -6.34 -1.91
C ILE A 225 -5.00 -6.66 -1.32
N GLN A 226 -5.99 -6.90 -2.17
CA GLN A 226 -7.31 -7.38 -1.73
C GLN A 226 -7.24 -8.90 -1.55
N LEU A 227 -7.05 -9.35 -0.33
CA LEU A 227 -7.26 -10.75 0.00
C LEU A 227 -8.77 -11.00 -0.09
N ASN A 228 -9.22 -11.73 -1.11
CA ASN A 228 -10.64 -12.05 -1.31
C ASN A 228 -11.23 -12.60 -0.02
N GLN A 229 -12.29 -11.94 0.43
CA GLN A 229 -13.05 -12.28 1.63
C GLN A 229 -14.06 -13.36 1.32
#